data_13c413c161b7dc29d6cc63fdfaca0a59
#
_entry.id   13c413c161b7dc29d6cc63fdfaca0a59
#
_cell.length_a   1.000
_cell.length_b   1.000
_cell.length_c   1.000
_cell.angle_alpha   90.00
_cell.angle_beta   90.00
_cell.angle_gamma   90.00
#
_symmetry.space_group_name_H-M   'P 1'
#
loop_
_entity.id
_entity.type
_entity.pdbx_description
1 polymer ?
#
loop_
_entity_poly.entity_id
_entity_poly.type
_entity_poly.pdbx_seq_one_letter_code
_entity_poly.pdbx_strand_id
1 'polypeptide(L)'
;MSSSFDEDSTRLIPSLPDELSIQIIARLPRISYFDVRLVSRKWMATVMSPELFKLRKELGTTEEWLYLLTKVEEDKLLWHALDPLSRKWQRLPMMPNVVYEDESRKGSSGLWMWNMVGPSIKIAEVIRGWLGWKDSWDQMPYCGCAIGAVDGCLYVLGGFSRALTMKCVWRFDPTQNAWTEVTSMSTGRAYCKTSILNNKLYVVGGVSRGRGGLTPLQSAEVFDPSMGTWSQVPSMPFSKAQVLPTAFLADMLKPMATGLTSYMGRLCVPQSLYSWPFFVDVGGEIYDPETNSWVEMPNGMGDGWPARQAGTKLSVVVDGELYAFEPSSSLDSGKIKVYDQREDAWKVVIGKVPIYDFADSESPYLLAGFHGKLHVITKDARHHIAVLQADLCSSPSSSTSVFATSLNEHSDTVAESDSVVWKVIASRDFGSAELVSCQVLEI
;
A
#
# COMPACT_ATOMS: atom_id res chain seq x y z
N MET A 1 60.06 -15.69 -1.66
CA MET A 1 58.84 -16.37 -1.16
C MET A 1 58.14 -15.54 -0.08
N SER A 2 57.71 -14.32 -0.42
CA SER A 2 57.06 -13.43 0.59
C SER A 2 55.89 -12.56 0.03
N SER A 3 55.35 -12.91 -1.15
CA SER A 3 54.26 -12.14 -1.75
C SER A 3 52.87 -12.83 -1.73
N SER A 4 52.80 -14.09 -1.27
CA SER A 4 51.52 -14.79 -1.25
C SER A 4 50.71 -14.66 0.03
N PHE A 5 51.30 -14.19 1.14
CA PHE A 5 50.62 -14.04 2.44
C PHE A 5 49.88 -12.72 2.56
N ASP A 6 50.24 -11.69 1.78
CA ASP A 6 49.60 -10.37 1.85
C ASP A 6 48.30 -10.27 1.01
N GLU A 7 48.23 -11.03 -0.09
CA GLU A 7 47.03 -11.07 -0.94
C GLU A 7 45.82 -11.77 -0.25
N ASP A 8 46.11 -12.81 0.54
CA ASP A 8 45.05 -13.60 1.19
C ASP A 8 44.39 -12.84 2.37
N SER A 9 45.11 -11.89 2.99
CA SER A 9 44.57 -11.03 4.05
C SER A 9 43.63 -9.92 3.53
N THR A 10 43.67 -9.67 2.21
CA THR A 10 42.82 -8.64 1.58
C THR A 10 41.52 -9.22 0.99
N ARG A 11 41.40 -10.54 0.86
CA ARG A 11 40.22 -11.22 0.29
C ARG A 11 39.02 -11.20 1.24
N LEU A 12 37.81 -11.21 0.65
CA LEU A 12 36.56 -11.21 1.40
C LEU A 12 36.38 -12.52 2.19
N ILE A 13 36.64 -13.67 1.53
CA ILE A 13 36.76 -14.98 2.15
C ILE A 13 38.18 -15.49 1.87
N PRO A 14 38.98 -15.85 2.88
CA PRO A 14 40.30 -16.39 2.67
C PRO A 14 40.29 -17.55 1.66
N SER A 15 41.29 -17.61 0.81
CA SER A 15 41.46 -18.63 -0.21
C SER A 15 40.44 -18.65 -1.36
N LEU A 16 39.48 -17.70 -1.39
CA LEU A 16 38.54 -17.58 -2.52
C LEU A 16 38.70 -16.25 -3.24
N PRO A 17 38.52 -16.20 -4.57
CA PRO A 17 38.36 -14.95 -5.32
C PRO A 17 37.16 -14.15 -4.78
N ASP A 18 37.25 -12.82 -4.81
CA ASP A 18 36.20 -11.95 -4.30
C ASP A 18 34.88 -12.12 -5.07
N GLU A 19 34.94 -12.43 -6.37
CA GLU A 19 33.78 -12.69 -7.21
C GLU A 19 32.99 -13.91 -6.73
N LEU A 20 33.66 -14.99 -6.36
CA LEU A 20 33.02 -16.18 -5.79
C LEU A 20 32.49 -15.90 -4.37
N SER A 21 33.27 -15.17 -3.59
CA SER A 21 32.87 -14.77 -2.23
C SER A 21 31.58 -13.96 -2.25
N ILE A 22 31.44 -13.00 -3.16
CA ILE A 22 30.23 -12.18 -3.34
C ILE A 22 29.05 -13.04 -3.79
N GLN A 23 29.27 -13.99 -4.71
CA GLN A 23 28.22 -14.93 -5.13
C GLN A 23 27.73 -15.84 -4.01
N ILE A 24 28.61 -16.26 -3.11
CA ILE A 24 28.23 -17.03 -1.92
C ILE A 24 27.38 -16.17 -0.99
N ILE A 25 27.82 -14.94 -0.71
CA ILE A 25 27.05 -14.00 0.13
C ILE A 25 25.69 -13.68 -0.48
N ALA A 26 25.60 -13.51 -1.81
CA ALA A 26 24.35 -13.23 -2.50
C ALA A 26 23.30 -14.35 -2.36
N ARG A 27 23.70 -15.58 -2.08
CA ARG A 27 22.80 -16.73 -1.85
C ARG A 27 22.36 -16.92 -0.42
N LEU A 28 22.93 -16.16 0.52
CA LEU A 28 22.50 -16.22 1.90
C LEU A 28 21.11 -15.59 2.07
N PRO A 29 20.27 -16.14 2.95
CA PRO A 29 19.03 -15.49 3.34
C PRO A 29 19.28 -14.08 3.88
N ARG A 30 18.41 -13.15 3.54
CA ARG A 30 18.53 -11.75 3.94
C ARG A 30 18.69 -11.57 5.44
N ILE A 31 18.00 -12.38 6.24
CA ILE A 31 18.09 -12.34 7.70
C ILE A 31 19.55 -12.53 8.19
N SER A 32 20.35 -13.35 7.51
CA SER A 32 21.74 -13.61 7.85
C SER A 32 22.64 -12.39 7.67
N TYR A 33 22.22 -11.39 6.88
CA TYR A 33 23.02 -10.19 6.64
C TYR A 33 23.22 -9.34 7.91
N PHE A 34 22.32 -9.47 8.87
CA PHE A 34 22.48 -8.80 10.17
C PHE A 34 23.69 -9.35 10.97
N ASP A 35 24.02 -10.63 10.79
CA ASP A 35 25.18 -11.25 11.42
C ASP A 35 26.42 -11.10 10.54
N VAL A 36 26.27 -11.30 9.25
CA VAL A 36 27.35 -11.22 8.23
C VAL A 36 28.04 -9.85 8.28
N ARG A 37 27.31 -8.75 8.42
CA ARG A 37 27.90 -7.40 8.52
C ARG A 37 28.78 -7.19 9.75
N LEU A 38 28.69 -8.06 10.76
CA LEU A 38 29.51 -7.99 11.98
C LEU A 38 30.86 -8.69 11.84
N VAL A 39 31.06 -9.47 10.78
CA VAL A 39 32.29 -10.25 10.54
C VAL A 39 33.49 -9.34 10.30
N SER A 40 33.36 -8.38 9.39
CA SER A 40 34.38 -7.37 9.12
C SER A 40 33.82 -6.13 8.41
N ARG A 41 34.61 -5.04 8.37
CA ARG A 41 34.24 -3.84 7.59
C ARG A 41 34.04 -4.14 6.10
N LYS A 42 34.83 -5.06 5.54
CA LYS A 42 34.72 -5.47 4.13
C LYS A 42 33.41 -6.23 3.89
N TRP A 43 33.06 -7.17 4.76
CA TRP A 43 31.80 -7.88 4.69
C TRP A 43 30.61 -6.94 4.85
N MET A 44 30.67 -6.02 5.80
CA MET A 44 29.64 -4.99 6.00
C MET A 44 29.47 -4.14 4.72
N ALA A 45 30.56 -3.66 4.13
CA ALA A 45 30.52 -2.88 2.89
C ALA A 45 29.90 -3.69 1.74
N THR A 46 30.22 -4.98 1.63
CA THR A 46 29.68 -5.87 0.59
C THR A 46 28.16 -6.06 0.76
N VAL A 47 27.66 -6.36 1.95
CA VAL A 47 26.22 -6.60 2.17
C VAL A 47 25.38 -5.31 2.10
N MET A 48 26.02 -4.16 2.20
CA MET A 48 25.39 -2.84 2.06
C MET A 48 25.53 -2.27 0.65
N SER A 49 26.17 -2.99 -0.27
CA SER A 49 26.39 -2.47 -1.63
C SER A 49 25.17 -2.73 -2.53
N PRO A 50 24.81 -1.76 -3.41
CA PRO A 50 23.77 -1.94 -4.41
C PRO A 50 24.08 -3.08 -5.39
N GLU A 51 25.37 -3.34 -5.64
CA GLU A 51 25.85 -4.40 -6.54
C GLU A 51 25.44 -5.79 -6.03
N LEU A 52 25.48 -6.01 -4.73
CA LEU A 52 25.03 -7.27 -4.15
C LEU A 52 23.53 -7.47 -4.36
N PHE A 53 22.72 -6.45 -4.19
CA PHE A 53 21.27 -6.53 -4.45
C PHE A 53 20.99 -6.83 -5.92
N LYS A 54 21.70 -6.15 -6.84
CA LYS A 54 21.60 -6.42 -8.27
C LYS A 54 21.97 -7.87 -8.61
N LEU A 55 23.06 -8.35 -8.03
CA LEU A 55 23.48 -9.75 -8.21
C LEU A 55 22.46 -10.74 -7.65
N ARG A 56 21.86 -10.47 -6.48
CA ARG A 56 20.75 -11.30 -5.93
C ARG A 56 19.59 -11.40 -6.91
N LYS A 57 19.21 -10.28 -7.51
CA LYS A 57 18.14 -10.22 -8.51
C LYS A 57 18.49 -11.03 -9.77
N GLU A 58 19.72 -10.91 -10.25
CA GLU A 58 20.22 -11.70 -11.40
C GLU A 58 20.27 -13.21 -11.10
N LEU A 59 20.59 -13.57 -9.86
CA LEU A 59 20.64 -14.97 -9.40
C LEU A 59 19.27 -15.53 -8.99
N GLY A 60 18.22 -14.70 -8.93
CA GLY A 60 16.90 -15.11 -8.44
C GLY A 60 16.90 -15.51 -6.95
N THR A 61 17.77 -14.89 -6.14
CA THR A 61 17.89 -15.16 -4.69
C THR A 61 17.34 -14.03 -3.83
N THR A 62 16.61 -13.09 -4.42
CA THR A 62 15.84 -12.08 -3.72
C THR A 62 14.69 -12.72 -2.95
N GLU A 63 14.27 -12.09 -1.89
CA GLU A 63 13.19 -12.54 -1.00
C GLU A 63 12.13 -11.45 -0.89
N GLU A 64 10.86 -11.86 -0.92
CA GLU A 64 9.75 -10.96 -0.66
C GLU A 64 9.52 -10.83 0.84
N TRP A 65 9.73 -9.63 1.39
CA TRP A 65 9.49 -9.30 2.79
C TRP A 65 8.27 -8.41 2.95
N LEU A 66 7.43 -8.69 3.96
CA LEU A 66 6.27 -7.87 4.28
C LEU A 66 6.68 -6.75 5.25
N TYR A 67 6.50 -5.50 4.81
CA TYR A 67 6.71 -4.30 5.61
C TYR A 67 5.37 -3.77 6.10
N LEU A 68 5.26 -3.60 7.41
CA LEU A 68 4.03 -3.17 8.08
C LEU A 68 4.27 -1.85 8.79
N LEU A 69 3.41 -0.87 8.51
CA LEU A 69 3.32 0.38 9.24
C LEU A 69 2.19 0.29 10.26
N THR A 70 2.52 0.58 11.49
CA THR A 70 1.56 0.65 12.60
C THR A 70 1.60 2.01 13.28
N LYS A 71 0.46 2.41 13.82
CA LYS A 71 0.31 3.58 14.69
C LYS A 71 0.20 3.10 16.12
N VAL A 72 1.05 3.61 17.00
CA VAL A 72 1.05 3.29 18.44
C VAL A 72 0.62 4.51 19.25
N GLU A 73 0.56 4.37 20.58
CA GLU A 73 0.26 5.47 21.50
C GLU A 73 1.04 6.74 21.18
N GLU A 74 0.46 7.91 21.45
CA GLU A 74 0.98 9.22 21.08
C GLU A 74 1.12 9.43 19.56
N ASP A 75 0.32 8.73 18.77
CA ASP A 75 0.27 8.83 17.30
C ASP A 75 1.62 8.58 16.60
N LYS A 76 2.52 7.84 17.22
CA LYS A 76 3.81 7.48 16.63
C LYS A 76 3.67 6.39 15.59
N LEU A 77 4.30 6.60 14.45
CA LEU A 77 4.36 5.63 13.36
C LEU A 77 5.58 4.73 13.51
N LEU A 78 5.37 3.42 13.53
CA LEU A 78 6.42 2.42 13.63
C LEU A 78 6.38 1.45 12.47
N TRP A 79 7.55 1.21 11.90
CA TRP A 79 7.73 0.23 10.84
C TRP A 79 8.28 -1.08 11.37
N HIS A 80 7.72 -2.17 10.88
CA HIS A 80 8.18 -3.53 11.13
C HIS A 80 8.30 -4.29 9.81
N ALA A 81 9.30 -5.14 9.68
CA ALA A 81 9.47 -6.04 8.56
C ALA A 81 9.32 -7.49 9.04
N LEU A 82 8.54 -8.28 8.34
CA LEU A 82 8.39 -9.70 8.59
C LEU A 82 9.27 -10.47 7.61
N ASP A 83 10.21 -11.23 8.16
CA ASP A 83 10.97 -12.23 7.42
C ASP A 83 10.07 -13.44 7.13
N PRO A 84 9.82 -13.77 5.87
CA PRO A 84 8.93 -14.87 5.51
C PRO A 84 9.48 -16.26 5.88
N LEU A 85 10.80 -16.40 5.94
CA LEU A 85 11.45 -17.68 6.22
C LEU A 85 11.46 -17.99 7.71
N SER A 86 11.99 -17.07 8.52
CA SER A 86 12.06 -17.25 9.98
C SER A 86 10.77 -16.87 10.71
N ARG A 87 9.83 -16.18 10.04
CA ARG A 87 8.60 -15.61 10.61
C ARG A 87 8.86 -14.64 11.76
N LYS A 88 10.03 -14.01 11.78
CA LYS A 88 10.42 -13.04 12.79
C LYS A 88 10.17 -11.62 12.31
N TRP A 89 9.67 -10.81 13.23
CA TRP A 89 9.48 -9.39 13.01
C TRP A 89 10.72 -8.60 13.40
N GLN A 90 11.13 -7.71 12.56
CA GLN A 90 12.21 -6.75 12.79
C GLN A 90 11.65 -5.34 12.84
N ARG A 91 12.09 -4.54 13.79
CA ARG A 91 11.75 -3.13 13.85
C ARG A 91 12.71 -2.34 12.97
N LEU A 92 12.18 -1.46 12.12
CA LEU A 92 12.97 -0.54 11.32
C LEU A 92 13.38 0.69 12.15
N PRO A 93 14.43 1.42 11.72
CA PRO A 93 14.72 2.74 12.23
C PRO A 93 13.50 3.66 12.15
N MET A 94 13.37 4.54 13.13
CA MET A 94 12.30 5.53 13.12
C MET A 94 12.44 6.47 11.93
N MET A 95 11.32 6.83 11.33
CA MET A 95 11.30 7.89 10.32
C MET A 95 11.76 9.21 10.95
N PRO A 96 12.51 10.04 10.19
CA PRO A 96 12.90 11.35 10.66
C PRO A 96 11.66 12.20 10.97
N ASN A 97 11.64 12.79 12.16
CA ASN A 97 10.55 13.68 12.57
C ASN A 97 10.88 15.10 12.08
N VAL A 98 10.59 15.38 10.81
CA VAL A 98 10.85 16.70 10.22
C VAL A 98 9.58 17.54 10.33
N VAL A 99 9.67 18.58 11.14
CA VAL A 99 8.67 19.64 11.21
C VAL A 99 9.06 20.70 10.20
N TYR A 100 8.37 20.75 9.07
CA TYR A 100 8.56 21.85 8.11
C TYR A 100 7.93 23.13 8.64
N GLU A 101 8.76 24.13 8.93
CA GLU A 101 8.28 25.48 9.24
C GLU A 101 8.01 26.21 7.92
N ASP A 102 6.79 26.70 7.78
CA ASP A 102 6.44 27.57 6.66
C ASP A 102 7.10 28.94 6.89
N GLU A 103 8.17 29.22 6.14
CA GLU A 103 8.88 30.49 6.21
C GLU A 103 7.98 31.70 5.86
N SER A 104 6.84 31.49 5.22
CA SER A 104 5.89 32.56 4.86
C SER A 104 5.08 33.10 6.07
N ARG A 105 5.18 32.47 7.25
CA ARG A 105 4.40 32.86 8.45
C ARG A 105 5.16 33.68 9.49
N LYS A 106 6.29 34.27 9.20
CA LYS A 106 7.01 35.17 10.12
C LYS A 106 6.31 36.49 10.40
N GLY A 107 4.99 36.61 10.23
CA GLY A 107 4.30 37.89 10.39
C GLY A 107 2.85 37.91 10.83
N SER A 108 2.26 36.80 11.30
CA SER A 108 0.86 36.88 11.73
C SER A 108 0.54 35.94 12.87
N SER A 109 0.39 36.48 14.06
CA SER A 109 -0.28 35.83 15.21
C SER A 109 -1.75 35.64 14.88
N GLY A 110 -2.10 34.50 14.30
CA GLY A 110 -3.39 34.30 13.67
C GLY A 110 -4.36 33.44 14.47
N LEU A 111 -4.76 33.88 15.68
CA LEU A 111 -5.95 33.35 16.38
C LEU A 111 -7.26 33.80 15.72
N TRP A 112 -7.23 34.60 14.65
CA TRP A 112 -8.40 35.26 14.05
C TRP A 112 -9.04 34.53 12.87
N MET A 113 -8.48 33.45 12.38
CA MET A 113 -8.94 32.82 11.13
C MET A 113 -9.97 31.69 11.30
N TRP A 114 -10.42 31.44 12.54
CA TRP A 114 -11.40 30.37 12.82
C TRP A 114 -12.86 30.82 12.65
N ASN A 115 -13.11 32.12 12.48
CA ASN A 115 -14.48 32.69 12.45
C ASN A 115 -15.00 33.05 11.05
N MET A 116 -14.29 32.77 9.98
CA MET A 116 -14.87 32.91 8.64
C MET A 116 -15.50 31.58 8.21
N VAL A 117 -16.74 31.41 8.61
CA VAL A 117 -17.59 30.27 8.26
C VAL A 117 -17.97 30.38 6.78
N GLY A 118 -17.20 29.69 5.93
CA GLY A 118 -17.53 29.49 4.52
C GLY A 118 -17.76 27.99 4.22
N PRO A 119 -18.26 27.65 3.02
CA PRO A 119 -18.53 26.27 2.60
C PRO A 119 -17.35 25.30 2.73
N SER A 120 -16.13 25.84 2.74
CA SER A 120 -14.87 25.10 2.84
C SER A 120 -14.69 24.36 4.18
N ILE A 121 -15.32 24.81 5.27
CA ILE A 121 -15.24 24.13 6.58
C ILE A 121 -16.01 22.80 6.54
N LYS A 122 -17.13 22.77 5.83
CA LYS A 122 -17.94 21.55 5.69
C LYS A 122 -17.19 20.43 4.96
N ILE A 123 -16.41 20.77 3.93
CA ILE A 123 -15.59 19.79 3.20
C ILE A 123 -14.49 19.23 4.12
N ALA A 124 -13.87 20.06 4.93
CA ALA A 124 -12.84 19.61 5.88
C ALA A 124 -13.41 18.68 6.96
N GLU A 125 -14.60 19.00 7.51
CA GLU A 125 -15.31 18.15 8.49
C GLU A 125 -15.76 16.83 7.88
N VAL A 126 -16.12 16.86 6.61
CA VAL A 126 -16.55 15.70 5.87
C VAL A 126 -15.39 14.77 5.57
N ILE A 127 -14.28 15.33 5.10
CA ILE A 127 -13.05 14.57 4.90
C ILE A 127 -12.59 14.00 6.24
N ARG A 128 -12.77 14.70 7.36
CA ARG A 128 -12.54 14.18 8.72
C ARG A 128 -13.43 12.98 9.05
N GLY A 129 -14.74 13.11 8.85
CA GLY A 129 -15.70 12.04 9.13
C GLY A 129 -15.48 10.80 8.28
N TRP A 130 -15.09 11.01 7.02
CA TRP A 130 -14.76 9.93 6.10
C TRP A 130 -13.46 9.21 6.46
N LEU A 131 -12.51 9.94 7.02
CA LEU A 131 -11.20 9.42 7.39
C LEU A 131 -11.16 8.88 8.83
N GLY A 132 -12.30 8.86 9.55
CA GLY A 132 -12.42 8.29 10.89
C GLY A 132 -11.73 9.11 12.01
N TRP A 133 -11.48 10.37 11.82
CA TRP A 133 -10.58 11.17 12.65
C TRP A 133 -11.25 11.86 13.82
N LYS A 134 -10.84 11.52 14.99
CA LYS A 134 -11.37 12.07 16.25
C LYS A 134 -10.63 13.27 16.76
N ASP A 135 -9.47 13.67 16.56
CA ASP A 135 -8.85 14.95 17.01
C ASP A 135 -7.37 15.11 16.61
N SER A 136 -6.98 16.37 16.40
CA SER A 136 -5.62 16.92 16.30
C SER A 136 -4.72 16.47 15.14
N TRP A 137 -5.13 16.78 13.88
CA TRP A 137 -4.23 16.73 12.72
C TRP A 137 -2.94 17.56 12.87
N ASP A 138 -2.99 18.54 13.76
CA ASP A 138 -1.90 19.51 13.91
C ASP A 138 -0.68 18.93 14.60
N GLN A 139 -0.79 17.74 15.20
CA GLN A 139 0.27 17.17 16.01
C GLN A 139 0.90 15.91 15.43
N MET A 140 0.22 15.20 14.52
CA MET A 140 0.71 13.95 13.96
C MET A 140 1.50 14.15 12.67
N PRO A 141 2.81 13.94 12.68
CA PRO A 141 3.59 14.00 11.45
C PRO A 141 3.19 12.84 10.50
N TYR A 142 3.22 13.12 9.19
CA TYR A 142 2.90 12.16 8.13
C TYR A 142 1.48 11.61 8.09
N CYS A 143 0.54 12.27 8.76
CA CYS A 143 -0.82 11.89 8.68
C CYS A 143 -1.36 11.88 7.26
N GLY A 144 -1.99 10.79 6.82
CA GLY A 144 -2.45 10.63 5.44
C GLY A 144 -1.32 10.56 4.43
N CYS A 145 -0.10 10.18 4.85
CA CYS A 145 0.96 9.87 3.90
C CYS A 145 0.58 8.66 3.03
N ALA A 146 1.10 8.65 1.81
CA ALA A 146 1.02 7.49 0.94
C ALA A 146 2.32 6.68 1.00
N ILE A 147 2.23 5.39 0.70
CA ILE A 147 3.35 4.47 0.81
C ILE A 147 3.42 3.65 -0.46
N GLY A 148 4.61 3.56 -1.03
CA GLY A 148 4.90 2.72 -2.18
C GLY A 148 6.19 1.93 -2.00
N ALA A 149 6.35 0.86 -2.79
CA ALA A 149 7.55 0.04 -2.79
C ALA A 149 8.03 -0.16 -4.23
N VAL A 150 9.18 0.35 -4.57
CA VAL A 150 9.76 0.23 -5.92
C VAL A 150 11.27 0.09 -5.82
N ASP A 151 11.83 -0.72 -6.71
CA ASP A 151 13.27 -0.96 -6.80
C ASP A 151 13.93 -1.34 -5.46
N GLY A 152 13.29 -2.28 -4.73
CA GLY A 152 13.76 -2.77 -3.44
C GLY A 152 13.73 -1.77 -2.30
N CYS A 153 13.11 -0.59 -2.47
CA CYS A 153 13.03 0.47 -1.48
C CYS A 153 11.58 0.82 -1.14
N LEU A 154 11.34 1.25 0.13
CA LEU A 154 10.08 1.85 0.54
C LEU A 154 10.12 3.35 0.32
N TYR A 155 8.99 3.91 -0.09
CA TYR A 155 8.79 5.35 -0.21
C TYR A 155 7.60 5.79 0.62
N VAL A 156 7.78 6.82 1.43
CA VAL A 156 6.71 7.49 2.18
C VAL A 156 6.57 8.90 1.65
N LEU A 157 5.36 9.26 1.21
CA LEU A 157 5.12 10.44 0.40
C LEU A 157 4.05 11.33 1.03
N GLY A 158 4.34 12.60 1.12
CA GLY A 158 3.37 13.62 1.50
C GLY A 158 2.77 13.42 2.89
N GLY A 159 1.47 13.59 3.00
CA GLY A 159 0.75 13.64 4.25
C GLY A 159 0.60 15.07 4.79
N PHE A 160 0.11 15.19 6.02
CA PHE A 160 0.03 16.47 6.71
C PHE A 160 1.19 16.68 7.68
N SER A 161 1.63 17.91 7.79
CA SER A 161 2.44 18.43 8.88
C SER A 161 1.89 19.78 9.30
N ARG A 162 1.50 19.96 10.58
CA ARG A 162 0.90 21.20 11.09
C ARG A 162 -0.18 21.75 10.17
N ALA A 163 -1.09 20.89 9.75
CA ALA A 163 -2.20 21.20 8.85
C ALA A 163 -1.83 21.63 7.41
N LEU A 164 -0.57 21.55 7.02
CA LEU A 164 -0.12 21.76 5.64
C LEU A 164 0.09 20.41 4.95
N THR A 165 -0.25 20.33 3.67
CA THR A 165 0.05 19.15 2.85
C THR A 165 1.50 19.18 2.41
N MET A 166 2.23 18.10 2.72
CA MET A 166 3.65 17.98 2.41
C MET A 166 3.86 17.44 1.00
N LYS A 167 4.98 17.83 0.40
CA LYS A 167 5.47 17.28 -0.87
C LYS A 167 6.74 16.45 -0.72
N CYS A 168 7.27 16.34 0.49
CA CYS A 168 8.46 15.55 0.79
C CYS A 168 8.26 14.08 0.50
N VAL A 169 9.36 13.42 0.17
CA VAL A 169 9.43 11.99 -0.11
C VAL A 169 10.60 11.39 0.65
N TRP A 170 10.30 10.43 1.49
CA TRP A 170 11.29 9.68 2.26
C TRP A 170 11.47 8.30 1.66
N ARG A 171 12.71 7.91 1.40
CA ARG A 171 13.09 6.59 0.92
C ARG A 171 13.77 5.81 2.05
N PHE A 172 13.27 4.62 2.33
CA PHE A 172 13.96 3.64 3.14
C PHE A 172 14.68 2.64 2.27
N ASP A 173 15.97 2.51 2.48
CA ASP A 173 16.81 1.52 1.83
C ASP A 173 17.09 0.37 2.79
N PRO A 174 16.55 -0.84 2.54
CA PRO A 174 16.78 -1.99 3.42
C PRO A 174 18.24 -2.41 3.49
N THR A 175 19.04 -2.15 2.44
CA THR A 175 20.45 -2.53 2.42
C THR A 175 21.26 -1.68 3.40
N GLN A 176 20.98 -0.38 3.44
CA GLN A 176 21.60 0.57 4.35
C GLN A 176 20.91 0.63 5.73
N ASN A 177 19.69 0.09 5.81
CA ASN A 177 18.80 0.19 6.96
C ASN A 177 18.64 1.65 7.43
N ALA A 178 18.41 2.55 6.47
CA ALA A 178 18.36 3.99 6.70
C ALA A 178 17.29 4.69 5.87
N TRP A 179 16.76 5.79 6.44
CA TRP A 179 15.86 6.72 5.76
C TRP A 179 16.66 7.87 5.16
N THR A 180 16.36 8.23 3.91
CA THR A 180 16.92 9.39 3.21
C THR A 180 15.80 10.18 2.56
N GLU A 181 15.88 11.50 2.59
CA GLU A 181 14.97 12.35 1.81
C GLU A 181 15.45 12.36 0.35
N VAL A 182 14.48 12.20 -0.56
CA VAL A 182 14.72 12.21 -1.99
C VAL A 182 13.94 13.35 -2.65
N THR A 183 14.04 13.49 -3.98
CA THR A 183 13.36 14.54 -4.73
C THR A 183 11.87 14.61 -4.39
N SER A 184 11.41 15.79 -3.99
CA SER A 184 10.03 16.05 -3.60
C SER A 184 9.07 16.02 -4.79
N MET A 185 7.80 15.68 -4.55
CA MET A 185 6.70 15.87 -5.50
C MET A 185 6.53 17.34 -5.88
N SER A 186 5.94 17.63 -7.03
CA SER A 186 5.62 19.01 -7.42
C SER A 186 4.50 19.60 -6.57
N THR A 187 3.53 18.77 -6.17
CA THR A 187 2.34 19.19 -5.42
C THR A 187 2.30 18.51 -4.05
N GLY A 188 2.05 19.30 -2.98
CA GLY A 188 1.81 18.75 -1.64
C GLY A 188 0.49 18.00 -1.60
N ARG A 189 0.54 16.74 -1.16
CA ARG A 189 -0.60 15.81 -1.16
C ARG A 189 -0.73 15.07 0.16
N ALA A 190 -1.97 14.91 0.61
CA ALA A 190 -2.31 13.96 1.66
C ALA A 190 -3.41 13.02 1.16
N TYR A 191 -3.46 11.78 1.68
CA TYR A 191 -4.41 10.74 1.26
C TYR A 191 -4.37 10.40 -0.22
N CYS A 192 -3.29 10.72 -0.92
CA CYS A 192 -3.06 10.25 -2.28
C CYS A 192 -2.87 8.73 -2.31
N LYS A 193 -3.06 8.15 -3.46
CA LYS A 193 -2.91 6.70 -3.68
C LYS A 193 -1.65 6.44 -4.48
N THR A 194 -0.99 5.32 -4.20
CA THR A 194 0.26 4.92 -4.86
C THR A 194 0.13 3.53 -5.44
N SER A 195 0.74 3.32 -6.58
CA SER A 195 0.94 2.00 -7.18
C SER A 195 2.21 1.99 -8.03
N ILE A 196 2.72 0.80 -8.28
CA ILE A 196 3.90 0.58 -9.10
C ILE A 196 3.48 0.05 -10.47
N LEU A 197 4.03 0.66 -11.50
CA LEU A 197 3.86 0.20 -12.86
C LEU A 197 5.15 0.45 -13.65
N ASN A 198 5.65 -0.56 -14.35
CA ASN A 198 6.88 -0.49 -15.15
C ASN A 198 8.08 0.05 -14.33
N ASN A 199 8.26 -0.45 -13.11
CA ASN A 199 9.29 -0.02 -12.15
C ASN A 199 9.29 1.49 -11.85
N LYS A 200 8.13 2.15 -11.96
CA LYS A 200 7.93 3.56 -11.60
C LYS A 200 6.83 3.67 -10.55
N LEU A 201 6.99 4.65 -9.65
CA LEU A 201 6.02 4.91 -8.59
C LEU A 201 5.05 6.00 -9.03
N TYR A 202 3.80 5.63 -9.21
CA TYR A 202 2.72 6.55 -9.53
C TYR A 202 2.03 7.03 -8.27
N VAL A 203 1.68 8.31 -8.26
CA VAL A 203 0.95 8.98 -7.18
C VAL A 203 -0.25 9.69 -7.77
N VAL A 204 -1.45 9.36 -7.30
CA VAL A 204 -2.70 9.84 -7.90
C VAL A 204 -3.58 10.48 -6.85
N GLY A 205 -4.16 11.62 -7.17
CA GLY A 205 -5.20 12.29 -6.40
C GLY A 205 -4.75 12.76 -5.01
N GLY A 206 -5.57 12.46 -4.02
CA GLY A 206 -5.45 12.97 -2.66
C GLY A 206 -6.04 14.35 -2.50
N VAL A 207 -5.68 15.03 -1.42
CA VAL A 207 -6.11 16.40 -1.14
C VAL A 207 -4.89 17.32 -0.98
N SER A 208 -5.06 18.58 -1.35
CA SER A 208 -4.10 19.64 -1.06
C SER A 208 -4.76 20.75 -0.27
N ARG A 209 -3.99 21.47 0.54
CA ARG A 209 -4.49 22.62 1.30
C ARG A 209 -4.08 23.90 0.59
N GLY A 210 -5.09 24.64 0.12
CA GLY A 210 -4.95 25.96 -0.45
C GLY A 210 -5.54 27.05 0.46
N ARG A 211 -5.60 28.29 -0.03
CA ARG A 211 -6.21 29.42 0.71
C ARG A 211 -7.70 29.20 1.02
N GLY A 212 -8.39 28.39 0.22
CA GLY A 212 -9.81 28.05 0.38
C GLY A 212 -10.10 26.80 1.22
N GLY A 213 -9.09 26.18 1.84
CA GLY A 213 -9.23 24.94 2.60
C GLY A 213 -8.68 23.71 1.88
N LEU A 214 -9.19 22.52 2.22
CA LEU A 214 -8.79 21.26 1.58
C LEU A 214 -9.49 21.10 0.22
N THR A 215 -8.72 20.81 -0.79
CA THR A 215 -9.24 20.61 -2.15
C THR A 215 -8.80 19.26 -2.69
N PRO A 216 -9.71 18.41 -3.18
CA PRO A 216 -9.38 17.18 -3.89
C PRO A 216 -8.56 17.47 -5.14
N LEU A 217 -7.56 16.62 -5.39
CA LEU A 217 -6.65 16.74 -6.53
C LEU A 217 -7.06 15.76 -7.63
N GLN A 218 -7.09 16.27 -8.86
CA GLN A 218 -7.24 15.46 -10.08
C GLN A 218 -5.90 15.06 -10.68
N SER A 219 -4.82 15.72 -10.24
CA SER A 219 -3.49 15.53 -10.81
C SER A 219 -2.85 14.23 -10.35
N ALA A 220 -1.98 13.70 -11.20
CA ALA A 220 -1.15 12.57 -10.93
C ALA A 220 0.31 12.88 -11.30
N GLU A 221 1.23 12.20 -10.63
CA GLU A 221 2.67 12.33 -10.84
C GLU A 221 3.32 10.94 -10.83
N VAL A 222 4.41 10.79 -11.56
CA VAL A 222 5.19 9.55 -11.60
C VAL A 222 6.64 9.83 -11.23
N PHE A 223 7.16 9.02 -10.34
CA PHE A 223 8.57 9.01 -9.94
C PHE A 223 9.32 7.88 -10.66
N ASP A 224 10.42 8.25 -11.28
CA ASP A 224 11.36 7.30 -11.86
C ASP A 224 12.54 7.12 -10.89
N PRO A 225 12.67 5.97 -10.21
CA PRO A 225 13.73 5.76 -9.23
C PRO A 225 15.13 5.73 -9.86
N SER A 226 15.25 5.33 -11.15
CA SER A 226 16.52 5.28 -11.86
C SER A 226 17.07 6.67 -12.17
N MET A 227 16.17 7.63 -12.42
CA MET A 227 16.51 9.03 -12.71
C MET A 227 16.43 9.93 -11.46
N GLY A 228 15.76 9.46 -10.40
CA GLY A 228 15.50 10.25 -9.21
C GLY A 228 14.61 11.47 -9.43
N THR A 229 13.75 11.45 -10.47
CA THR A 229 12.96 12.61 -10.91
C THR A 229 11.46 12.31 -10.96
N TRP A 230 10.66 13.37 -10.77
CA TRP A 230 9.21 13.36 -10.93
C TRP A 230 8.79 13.90 -12.28
N SER A 231 7.79 13.29 -12.89
CA SER A 231 7.13 13.78 -14.11
C SER A 231 5.62 13.87 -13.90
N GLN A 232 4.99 14.80 -14.61
CA GLN A 232 3.54 14.95 -14.56
C GLN A 232 2.86 13.87 -15.41
N VAL A 233 1.75 13.36 -14.91
CA VAL A 233 0.82 12.50 -15.64
C VAL A 233 -0.41 13.33 -15.96
N PRO A 234 -1.10 13.13 -17.09
CA PRO A 234 -2.36 13.81 -17.38
C PRO A 234 -3.32 13.72 -16.19
N SER A 235 -4.03 14.81 -15.92
CA SER A 235 -5.03 14.83 -14.85
C SER A 235 -6.20 13.90 -15.19
N MET A 236 -6.77 13.25 -14.17
CA MET A 236 -7.96 12.41 -14.31
C MET A 236 -9.14 13.26 -14.79
N PRO A 237 -9.84 12.87 -15.86
CA PRO A 237 -10.98 13.64 -16.41
C PRO A 237 -12.23 13.55 -15.54
N PHE A 238 -12.38 12.51 -14.69
CA PHE A 238 -13.59 12.23 -13.90
C PHE A 238 -14.86 12.20 -14.76
N SER A 239 -14.80 11.48 -15.86
CA SER A 239 -15.82 11.48 -16.93
C SER A 239 -17.23 11.18 -16.43
N LYS A 240 -17.40 10.17 -15.58
CA LYS A 240 -18.72 9.81 -15.02
C LYS A 240 -19.28 10.86 -14.07
N ALA A 241 -18.43 11.55 -13.29
CA ALA A 241 -18.88 12.58 -12.38
C ALA A 241 -19.42 13.83 -13.10
N GLN A 242 -18.95 14.10 -14.33
CA GLN A 242 -19.41 15.24 -15.12
C GLN A 242 -20.85 15.07 -15.67
N VAL A 243 -21.32 13.84 -15.77
CA VAL A 243 -22.65 13.49 -16.35
C VAL A 243 -23.75 13.52 -15.28
N LEU A 244 -23.41 13.61 -13.98
CA LEU A 244 -24.40 13.63 -12.92
C LEU A 244 -25.22 14.94 -12.96
N PRO A 245 -26.58 14.87 -12.76
CA PRO A 245 -27.46 16.04 -12.83
C PRO A 245 -27.16 17.13 -11.80
N THR A 246 -26.22 16.89 -10.92
CA THR A 246 -25.74 17.78 -9.86
C THR A 246 -24.68 18.78 -10.33
N ALA A 247 -24.62 19.08 -11.64
CA ALA A 247 -23.67 20.06 -12.22
C ALA A 247 -23.64 21.42 -11.49
N PHE A 248 -24.70 21.78 -10.79
CA PHE A 248 -24.75 22.97 -9.92
C PHE A 248 -23.87 22.84 -8.67
N LEU A 249 -23.51 21.62 -8.26
CA LEU A 249 -22.65 21.31 -7.14
C LEU A 249 -21.22 20.91 -7.57
N ALA A 250 -20.95 20.87 -8.86
CA ALA A 250 -19.70 20.33 -9.43
C ALA A 250 -18.43 21.05 -8.93
N ASP A 251 -18.52 22.33 -8.58
CA ASP A 251 -17.41 23.06 -7.97
C ASP A 251 -17.19 22.70 -6.49
N MET A 252 -18.18 22.13 -5.82
CA MET A 252 -18.13 21.73 -4.42
C MET A 252 -17.87 20.23 -4.24
N LEU A 253 -18.15 19.42 -5.25
CA LEU A 253 -18.13 17.96 -5.18
C LEU A 253 -17.10 17.37 -6.15
N LYS A 254 -15.83 17.62 -5.89
CA LYS A 254 -14.78 17.00 -6.71
C LYS A 254 -14.65 15.52 -6.34
N PRO A 255 -14.66 14.61 -7.33
CA PRO A 255 -14.41 13.19 -7.09
C PRO A 255 -13.03 12.99 -6.48
N MET A 256 -12.91 11.93 -5.68
CA MET A 256 -11.66 11.53 -5.05
C MET A 256 -11.26 10.14 -5.49
N ALA A 257 -9.98 9.93 -5.75
CA ALA A 257 -9.42 8.60 -5.92
C ALA A 257 -9.48 7.84 -4.59
N THR A 258 -10.19 6.72 -4.55
CA THR A 258 -10.37 5.90 -3.35
C THR A 258 -9.37 4.73 -3.29
N GLY A 259 -8.81 4.35 -4.43
CA GLY A 259 -7.80 3.31 -4.58
C GLY A 259 -6.85 3.59 -5.74
N LEU A 260 -5.81 2.77 -5.86
CA LEU A 260 -4.92 2.71 -7.01
C LEU A 260 -4.29 1.33 -7.07
N THR A 261 -4.52 0.60 -8.15
CA THR A 261 -3.99 -0.74 -8.33
C THR A 261 -3.45 -0.90 -9.75
N SER A 262 -2.25 -1.44 -9.87
CA SER A 262 -1.68 -1.83 -11.15
C SER A 262 -2.25 -3.20 -11.55
N TYR A 263 -2.96 -3.25 -12.66
CA TYR A 263 -3.57 -4.47 -13.18
C TYR A 263 -3.44 -4.49 -14.71
N MET A 264 -2.95 -5.61 -15.25
CA MET A 264 -2.77 -5.82 -16.70
C MET A 264 -2.01 -4.68 -17.40
N GLY A 265 -0.91 -4.19 -16.80
CA GLY A 265 -0.10 -3.13 -17.39
C GLY A 265 -0.71 -1.73 -17.33
N ARG A 266 -1.80 -1.54 -16.59
CA ARG A 266 -2.52 -0.27 -16.46
C ARG A 266 -2.78 0.07 -15.00
N LEU A 267 -3.09 1.33 -14.71
CA LEU A 267 -3.46 1.78 -13.37
C LEU A 267 -4.97 1.93 -13.27
N CYS A 268 -5.60 1.13 -12.42
CA CYS A 268 -7.03 1.22 -12.12
C CYS A 268 -7.25 2.13 -10.91
N VAL A 269 -8.08 3.15 -11.08
CA VAL A 269 -8.37 4.20 -10.08
C VAL A 269 -9.87 4.25 -9.82
N PRO A 270 -10.39 3.50 -8.84
CA PRO A 270 -11.77 3.68 -8.39
C PRO A 270 -11.95 5.05 -7.76
N GLN A 271 -13.15 5.62 -7.90
CA GLN A 271 -13.45 6.98 -7.50
C GLN A 271 -14.77 7.05 -6.74
N SER A 272 -14.86 7.97 -5.80
CA SER A 272 -16.10 8.28 -5.10
C SER A 272 -16.34 9.78 -5.10
N LEU A 273 -17.61 10.14 -5.16
CA LEU A 273 -18.09 11.51 -5.03
C LEU A 273 -18.71 11.69 -3.65
N TYR A 274 -18.33 12.78 -2.99
CA TYR A 274 -18.99 13.12 -1.75
C TYR A 274 -20.34 13.81 -2.03
N SER A 275 -21.41 13.20 -1.56
CA SER A 275 -22.75 13.77 -1.56
C SER A 275 -23.31 13.69 -0.14
N TRP A 276 -23.40 14.83 0.53
CA TRP A 276 -23.83 14.89 1.95
C TRP A 276 -25.11 14.08 2.22
N PRO A 277 -25.14 13.20 3.25
CA PRO A 277 -24.05 12.80 4.15
C PRO A 277 -23.27 11.55 3.65
N PHE A 278 -23.39 11.16 2.41
CA PHE A 278 -22.89 9.90 1.87
C PHE A 278 -21.78 10.10 0.81
N PHE A 279 -20.97 9.07 0.65
CA PHE A 279 -20.13 8.89 -0.53
C PHE A 279 -20.88 8.05 -1.54
N VAL A 280 -20.86 8.49 -2.78
CA VAL A 280 -21.42 7.77 -3.92
C VAL A 280 -20.25 7.32 -4.79
N ASP A 281 -20.17 6.02 -5.03
CA ASP A 281 -19.18 5.49 -5.95
C ASP A 281 -19.59 5.87 -7.38
N VAL A 282 -18.64 6.42 -8.11
CA VAL A 282 -18.86 6.92 -9.47
C VAL A 282 -18.06 6.11 -10.50
N GLY A 283 -17.76 4.84 -10.16
CA GLY A 283 -16.93 3.98 -10.99
C GLY A 283 -15.47 4.35 -10.85
N GLY A 284 -14.78 4.57 -11.97
CA GLY A 284 -13.37 4.91 -11.95
C GLY A 284 -12.80 5.12 -13.32
N GLU A 285 -11.50 5.32 -13.37
CA GLU A 285 -10.73 5.52 -14.59
C GLU A 285 -9.50 4.62 -14.61
N ILE A 286 -9.07 4.28 -15.81
CA ILE A 286 -7.88 3.48 -16.06
C ILE A 286 -6.88 4.35 -16.82
N TYR A 287 -5.67 4.44 -16.29
CA TYR A 287 -4.56 5.09 -16.97
C TYR A 287 -3.75 4.07 -17.76
N ASP A 288 -3.53 4.37 -19.02
CA ASP A 288 -2.69 3.60 -19.92
C ASP A 288 -1.36 4.36 -20.13
N PRO A 289 -0.22 3.81 -19.66
CA PRO A 289 1.07 4.48 -19.79
C PRO A 289 1.60 4.50 -21.23
N GLU A 290 1.15 3.59 -22.11
CA GLU A 290 1.60 3.54 -23.49
C GLU A 290 1.00 4.69 -24.30
N THR A 291 -0.28 4.97 -24.10
CA THR A 291 -0.97 6.09 -24.76
C THR A 291 -0.91 7.39 -23.96
N ASN A 292 -0.39 7.33 -22.71
CA ASN A 292 -0.36 8.44 -21.76
C ASN A 292 -1.75 9.10 -21.61
N SER A 293 -2.78 8.30 -21.50
CA SER A 293 -4.18 8.76 -21.47
C SER A 293 -5.03 8.00 -20.46
N TRP A 294 -6.15 8.62 -20.08
CA TRP A 294 -7.15 8.05 -19.21
C TRP A 294 -8.35 7.57 -20.04
N VAL A 295 -8.87 6.42 -19.67
CA VAL A 295 -10.12 5.86 -20.20
C VAL A 295 -11.04 5.49 -19.03
N GLU A 296 -12.34 5.46 -19.31
CA GLU A 296 -13.34 5.07 -18.32
C GLU A 296 -13.17 3.59 -17.94
N MET A 297 -13.32 3.28 -16.65
CA MET A 297 -13.29 1.91 -16.14
C MET A 297 -14.53 1.14 -16.59
N PRO A 298 -14.41 -0.15 -16.98
CA PRO A 298 -15.56 -1.00 -17.26
C PRO A 298 -16.59 -0.96 -16.12
N ASN A 299 -17.87 -1.02 -16.47
CA ASN A 299 -18.93 -0.84 -15.48
C ASN A 299 -18.92 -1.91 -14.41
N GLY A 300 -18.78 -3.19 -14.78
CA GLY A 300 -18.73 -4.28 -13.82
C GLY A 300 -17.53 -4.20 -12.90
N MET A 301 -16.38 -3.75 -13.39
CA MET A 301 -15.21 -3.49 -12.56
C MET A 301 -15.47 -2.34 -11.59
N GLY A 302 -15.99 -1.22 -12.07
CA GLY A 302 -16.20 0.00 -11.27
C GLY A 302 -17.30 -0.16 -10.23
N ASP A 303 -18.45 -0.70 -10.60
CA ASP A 303 -19.63 -0.82 -9.74
C ASP A 303 -19.42 -1.83 -8.60
N GLY A 304 -18.61 -2.86 -8.83
CA GLY A 304 -18.29 -3.88 -7.84
C GLY A 304 -17.02 -3.63 -7.06
N TRP A 305 -16.28 -2.55 -7.34
CA TRP A 305 -15.06 -2.25 -6.61
C TRP A 305 -15.40 -1.84 -5.18
N PRO A 306 -14.84 -2.51 -4.16
CA PRO A 306 -15.16 -2.16 -2.79
C PRO A 306 -14.69 -0.74 -2.50
N ALA A 307 -15.63 0.15 -2.38
CA ALA A 307 -15.36 1.51 -1.99
C ALA A 307 -15.50 1.66 -0.48
N ARG A 308 -14.79 2.59 0.12
CA ARG A 308 -15.15 3.20 1.39
C ARG A 308 -14.37 2.89 2.65
N GLN A 309 -13.20 2.31 2.63
CA GLN A 309 -12.38 2.46 3.84
C GLN A 309 -11.20 3.36 3.56
N ALA A 310 -11.25 4.54 4.15
CA ALA A 310 -10.15 5.47 4.13
C ALA A 310 -8.89 4.81 4.69
N GLY A 311 -7.77 4.90 3.96
CA GLY A 311 -6.48 4.42 4.42
C GLY A 311 -6.16 2.97 4.10
N THR A 312 -7.14 2.08 3.91
CA THR A 312 -6.85 0.67 3.63
C THR A 312 -6.57 0.40 2.16
N LYS A 313 -5.65 -0.52 1.89
CA LYS A 313 -5.44 -1.08 0.55
C LYS A 313 -6.52 -2.13 0.31
N LEU A 314 -7.59 -1.74 -0.38
CA LEU A 314 -8.79 -2.57 -0.58
C LEU A 314 -8.64 -3.62 -1.67
N SER A 315 -7.62 -3.51 -2.50
CA SER A 315 -7.38 -4.43 -3.61
C SER A 315 -5.90 -4.73 -3.78
N VAL A 316 -5.60 -5.90 -4.29
CA VAL A 316 -4.25 -6.38 -4.55
C VAL A 316 -4.26 -7.31 -5.76
N VAL A 317 -3.17 -7.31 -6.51
CA VAL A 317 -2.97 -8.28 -7.59
C VAL A 317 -2.05 -9.39 -7.10
N VAL A 318 -2.47 -10.64 -7.30
CA VAL A 318 -1.71 -11.84 -6.97
C VAL A 318 -1.78 -12.77 -8.17
N ASP A 319 -0.64 -13.20 -8.67
CA ASP A 319 -0.52 -14.07 -9.86
C ASP A 319 -1.34 -13.59 -11.07
N GLY A 320 -1.37 -12.28 -11.27
CA GLY A 320 -2.09 -11.64 -12.38
C GLY A 320 -3.59 -11.43 -12.15
N GLU A 321 -4.16 -11.98 -11.08
CA GLU A 321 -5.57 -11.84 -10.74
C GLU A 321 -5.80 -10.67 -9.76
N LEU A 322 -6.86 -9.90 -9.98
CA LEU A 322 -7.22 -8.76 -9.15
C LEU A 322 -8.20 -9.18 -8.05
N TYR A 323 -7.75 -9.12 -6.82
CA TYR A 323 -8.55 -9.41 -5.63
C TYR A 323 -8.98 -8.14 -4.92
N ALA A 324 -10.18 -8.17 -4.35
CA ALA A 324 -10.69 -7.09 -3.52
C ALA A 324 -11.42 -7.64 -2.30
N PHE A 325 -11.35 -6.90 -1.19
CA PHE A 325 -12.05 -7.23 0.04
C PHE A 325 -13.33 -6.40 0.15
N GLU A 326 -14.46 -7.06 0.36
CA GLU A 326 -15.75 -6.44 0.61
C GLU A 326 -16.17 -6.68 2.05
N PRO A 327 -16.26 -5.63 2.89
CA PRO A 327 -16.78 -5.75 4.24
C PRO A 327 -18.24 -6.22 4.24
N SER A 328 -18.61 -7.04 5.22
CA SER A 328 -20.00 -7.39 5.50
C SER A 328 -20.76 -6.16 6.02
N SER A 329 -22.05 -6.11 5.78
CA SER A 329 -22.93 -5.05 6.31
C SER A 329 -23.03 -5.08 7.84
N SER A 330 -22.82 -6.23 8.47
CA SER A 330 -22.75 -6.40 9.93
C SER A 330 -21.42 -6.01 10.54
N LEU A 331 -20.41 -5.69 9.72
CA LEU A 331 -19.06 -5.29 10.15
C LEU A 331 -18.35 -6.33 11.05
N ASP A 332 -18.74 -7.60 10.98
CA ASP A 332 -18.14 -8.70 11.75
C ASP A 332 -17.28 -9.63 10.88
N SER A 333 -17.36 -9.47 9.58
CA SER A 333 -16.68 -10.31 8.60
C SER A 333 -16.54 -9.59 7.26
N GLY A 334 -15.95 -10.25 6.30
CA GLY A 334 -15.89 -9.76 4.93
C GLY A 334 -15.72 -10.90 3.96
N LYS A 335 -15.82 -10.57 2.68
CA LYS A 335 -15.66 -11.49 1.56
C LYS A 335 -14.49 -11.05 0.71
N ILE A 336 -13.79 -12.00 0.10
CA ILE A 336 -12.81 -11.69 -0.94
C ILE A 336 -13.42 -12.04 -2.28
N LYS A 337 -13.33 -11.09 -3.18
CA LYS A 337 -13.77 -11.17 -4.56
C LYS A 337 -12.57 -11.17 -5.49
N VAL A 338 -12.70 -11.84 -6.63
CA VAL A 338 -11.78 -11.75 -7.77
C VAL A 338 -12.53 -11.13 -8.96
N TYR A 339 -11.85 -10.28 -9.70
CA TYR A 339 -12.42 -9.69 -10.91
C TYR A 339 -12.24 -10.63 -12.10
N ASP A 340 -13.35 -11.01 -12.72
CA ASP A 340 -13.36 -11.74 -13.96
C ASP A 340 -13.48 -10.76 -15.15
N GLN A 341 -12.39 -10.60 -15.90
CA GLN A 341 -12.34 -9.68 -17.02
C GLN A 341 -13.25 -10.09 -18.18
N ARG A 342 -13.50 -11.39 -18.35
CA ARG A 342 -14.33 -11.89 -19.48
C ARG A 342 -15.80 -11.55 -19.29
N GLU A 343 -16.24 -11.63 -18.05
CA GLU A 343 -17.63 -11.36 -17.69
C GLU A 343 -17.85 -9.91 -17.22
N ASP A 344 -16.77 -9.13 -17.10
CA ASP A 344 -16.77 -7.79 -16.46
C ASP A 344 -17.51 -7.82 -15.12
N ALA A 345 -17.14 -8.74 -14.24
CA ALA A 345 -17.86 -8.98 -12.99
C ALA A 345 -16.93 -9.43 -11.86
N TRP A 346 -17.30 -9.10 -10.62
CA TRP A 346 -16.64 -9.58 -9.41
C TRP A 346 -17.27 -10.87 -8.92
N LYS A 347 -16.45 -11.91 -8.71
CA LYS A 347 -16.87 -13.20 -8.18
C LYS A 347 -16.35 -13.40 -6.77
N VAL A 348 -17.19 -13.89 -5.85
CA VAL A 348 -16.76 -14.21 -4.50
C VAL A 348 -15.95 -15.50 -4.53
N VAL A 349 -14.72 -15.44 -4.03
CA VAL A 349 -13.81 -16.60 -3.92
C VAL A 349 -13.61 -17.03 -2.48
N ILE A 350 -13.77 -16.13 -1.51
CA ILE A 350 -13.74 -16.44 -0.09
C ILE A 350 -14.97 -15.79 0.56
N GLY A 351 -15.83 -16.62 1.13
CA GLY A 351 -17.11 -16.18 1.70
C GLY A 351 -16.98 -15.54 3.08
N LYS A 352 -15.95 -15.90 3.86
CA LYS A 352 -15.75 -15.38 5.22
C LYS A 352 -14.28 -15.19 5.54
N VAL A 353 -13.91 -13.96 5.89
CA VAL A 353 -12.57 -13.61 6.39
C VAL A 353 -12.68 -13.36 7.90
N PRO A 354 -11.86 -14.01 8.76
CA PRO A 354 -11.91 -13.80 10.19
C PRO A 354 -11.27 -12.45 10.57
N ILE A 355 -12.10 -11.46 10.87
CA ILE A 355 -11.68 -10.13 11.36
C ILE A 355 -12.38 -9.91 12.70
N TYR A 356 -11.61 -9.69 13.76
CA TYR A 356 -12.14 -9.61 15.12
C TYR A 356 -12.37 -8.20 15.63
N ASP A 357 -11.74 -7.18 15.02
CA ASP A 357 -11.74 -5.80 15.52
C ASP A 357 -12.25 -4.82 14.45
N PHE A 358 -13.34 -5.18 13.80
CA PHE A 358 -13.83 -4.41 12.64
C PHE A 358 -14.47 -3.09 13.06
N ALA A 359 -15.16 -3.06 14.20
CA ALA A 359 -15.92 -1.90 14.64
C ALA A 359 -15.06 -0.82 15.32
N ASP A 360 -13.96 -1.23 15.97
CA ASP A 360 -13.17 -0.36 16.84
C ASP A 360 -11.89 0.17 16.18
N SER A 361 -11.50 -0.36 15.02
CA SER A 361 -10.27 0.01 14.33
C SER A 361 -10.55 0.85 13.08
N GLU A 362 -9.75 1.90 12.87
CA GLU A 362 -9.77 2.70 11.63
C GLU A 362 -9.35 1.90 10.40
N SER A 363 -8.47 0.91 10.60
CA SER A 363 -7.97 0.01 9.57
C SER A 363 -7.98 -1.42 10.10
N PRO A 364 -9.13 -2.11 10.10
CA PRO A 364 -9.25 -3.43 10.73
C PRO A 364 -8.48 -4.52 9.99
N TYR A 365 -8.11 -4.28 8.74
CA TYR A 365 -7.34 -5.21 7.92
C TYR A 365 -6.52 -4.51 6.84
N LEU A 366 -5.50 -5.21 6.33
CA LEU A 366 -4.75 -4.84 5.14
C LEU A 366 -4.63 -6.07 4.23
N LEU A 367 -4.57 -5.84 2.91
CA LEU A 367 -4.33 -6.89 1.93
C LEU A 367 -2.90 -6.83 1.41
N ALA A 368 -2.27 -7.99 1.25
CA ALA A 368 -0.97 -8.12 0.63
C ALA A 368 -0.91 -9.37 -0.25
N GLY A 369 -0.24 -9.25 -1.39
CA GLY A 369 0.13 -10.41 -2.23
C GLY A 369 1.62 -10.60 -2.14
N PHE A 370 2.09 -11.75 -1.65
CA PHE A 370 3.49 -12.11 -1.67
C PHE A 370 3.65 -13.63 -1.70
N HIS A 371 4.75 -14.09 -2.25
CA HIS A 371 5.00 -15.51 -2.55
C HIS A 371 3.85 -16.16 -3.35
N GLY A 372 3.27 -15.42 -4.32
CA GLY A 372 2.16 -15.90 -5.14
C GLY A 372 0.87 -16.19 -4.34
N LYS A 373 0.72 -15.66 -3.12
CA LYS A 373 -0.43 -15.93 -2.27
C LYS A 373 -1.06 -14.66 -1.72
N LEU A 374 -2.37 -14.74 -1.52
CA LEU A 374 -3.13 -13.66 -0.90
C LEU A 374 -3.02 -13.73 0.62
N HIS A 375 -2.72 -12.59 1.22
CA HIS A 375 -2.61 -12.46 2.67
C HIS A 375 -3.53 -11.35 3.18
N VAL A 376 -4.10 -11.61 4.36
CA VAL A 376 -4.85 -10.63 5.15
C VAL A 376 -4.08 -10.37 6.44
N ILE A 377 -3.76 -9.12 6.69
CA ILE A 377 -3.16 -8.68 7.94
C ILE A 377 -4.28 -8.07 8.78
N THR A 378 -4.51 -8.61 9.97
CA THR A 378 -5.59 -8.17 10.87
C THR A 378 -5.21 -8.43 12.32
N LYS A 379 -6.04 -8.00 13.27
CA LYS A 379 -5.89 -8.39 14.67
C LYS A 379 -6.60 -9.74 14.90
N ASP A 380 -5.97 -10.61 15.70
CA ASP A 380 -6.59 -11.87 16.15
C ASP A 380 -7.44 -11.66 17.40
N ALA A 381 -8.06 -12.74 17.90
CA ALA A 381 -8.91 -12.71 19.10
C ALA A 381 -8.17 -12.26 20.39
N ARG A 382 -6.84 -12.19 20.36
CA ARG A 382 -6.01 -11.71 21.46
C ARG A 382 -5.51 -10.26 21.21
N HIS A 383 -6.04 -9.58 20.18
CA HIS A 383 -5.60 -8.28 19.69
C HIS A 383 -4.15 -8.24 19.19
N HIS A 384 -3.52 -9.41 18.92
CA HIS A 384 -2.23 -9.47 18.27
C HIS A 384 -2.38 -9.23 16.79
N ILE A 385 -1.42 -8.57 16.15
CA ILE A 385 -1.39 -8.44 14.71
C ILE A 385 -0.98 -9.77 14.10
N ALA A 386 -1.87 -10.37 13.32
CA ALA A 386 -1.70 -11.63 12.64
C ALA A 386 -1.66 -11.45 11.12
N VAL A 387 -0.82 -12.25 10.48
CA VAL A 387 -0.75 -12.38 9.02
C VAL A 387 -1.37 -13.71 8.64
N LEU A 388 -2.52 -13.64 7.99
CA LEU A 388 -3.30 -14.79 7.56
C LEU A 388 -3.07 -15.04 6.07
N GLN A 389 -2.72 -16.25 5.68
CA GLN A 389 -2.59 -16.68 4.29
C GLN A 389 -3.89 -17.40 3.88
N ALA A 390 -4.45 -17.01 2.74
CA ALA A 390 -5.55 -17.74 2.12
C ALA A 390 -4.98 -18.90 1.30
N ASP A 391 -5.47 -20.13 1.56
CA ASP A 391 -5.27 -21.21 0.62
C ASP A 391 -6.43 -21.18 -0.41
N LEU A 392 -6.19 -20.49 -1.51
CA LEU A 392 -7.07 -20.51 -2.68
C LEU A 392 -6.87 -21.90 -3.32
N CYS A 393 -7.68 -22.87 -2.94
CA CYS A 393 -7.73 -24.13 -3.68
C CYS A 393 -8.03 -23.81 -5.14
N SER A 394 -7.10 -24.12 -6.03
CA SER A 394 -7.32 -24.04 -7.46
C SER A 394 -8.62 -24.78 -7.76
N SER A 395 -9.64 -24.06 -8.18
CA SER A 395 -10.86 -24.66 -8.70
C SER A 395 -10.45 -25.66 -9.78
N PRO A 396 -10.99 -26.88 -9.79
CA PRO A 396 -10.66 -27.85 -10.80
C PRO A 396 -11.07 -27.29 -12.16
N SER A 397 -10.09 -26.84 -12.93
CA SER A 397 -10.25 -26.50 -14.32
C SER A 397 -10.81 -27.71 -15.04
N SER A 398 -12.01 -27.57 -15.58
CA SER A 398 -12.59 -28.32 -16.68
C SER A 398 -12.17 -29.79 -16.79
N SER A 399 -13.00 -30.68 -16.26
CA SER A 399 -13.09 -32.02 -16.81
C SER A 399 -14.55 -32.44 -16.93
N THR A 400 -14.98 -32.49 -18.20
CA THR A 400 -15.91 -33.44 -18.81
C THR A 400 -17.19 -33.77 -18.02
N SER A 401 -18.28 -33.20 -18.51
CA SER A 401 -19.64 -33.70 -18.29
C SER A 401 -19.75 -35.21 -18.56
N VAL A 402 -20.02 -35.98 -17.54
CA VAL A 402 -20.65 -37.28 -17.72
C VAL A 402 -22.05 -37.19 -17.13
N PHE A 403 -23.01 -37.32 -17.99
CA PHE A 403 -24.44 -37.50 -17.67
C PHE A 403 -24.65 -38.59 -16.65
N ALA A 404 -25.31 -38.25 -15.56
CA ALA A 404 -26.09 -39.25 -14.80
C ALA A 404 -27.39 -38.60 -14.34
N THR A 405 -28.46 -38.93 -15.07
CA THR A 405 -29.85 -38.76 -14.69
C THR A 405 -30.14 -39.65 -13.49
N SER A 406 -30.59 -39.08 -12.37
CA SER A 406 -31.58 -39.75 -11.55
C SER A 406 -32.30 -38.74 -10.64
N LEU A 407 -33.60 -38.78 -10.73
CA LEU A 407 -34.61 -38.12 -9.91
C LEU A 407 -34.49 -38.60 -8.47
N ASN A 408 -34.49 -37.69 -7.49
CA ASN A 408 -35.39 -37.78 -6.33
C ASN A 408 -35.36 -36.52 -5.47
N GLU A 409 -36.50 -36.27 -4.86
CA GLU A 409 -36.99 -35.09 -4.20
C GLU A 409 -36.37 -34.82 -2.81
N HIS A 410 -36.42 -33.52 -2.42
CA HIS A 410 -36.49 -32.97 -1.07
C HIS A 410 -35.38 -33.33 -0.06
N SER A 411 -34.45 -32.42 0.09
CA SER A 411 -34.10 -31.88 1.42
C SER A 411 -33.30 -30.56 1.22
N ASP A 412 -33.80 -29.49 1.85
CA ASP A 412 -33.07 -28.24 2.05
C ASP A 412 -31.82 -28.51 2.92
N THR A 413 -30.73 -28.85 2.29
CA THR A 413 -29.39 -28.75 2.89
C THR A 413 -28.70 -27.61 2.20
N VAL A 414 -28.61 -26.49 2.94
CA VAL A 414 -27.68 -25.41 2.67
C VAL A 414 -26.32 -26.04 2.41
N ALA A 415 -25.83 -25.93 1.17
CA ALA A 415 -24.51 -26.39 0.80
C ALA A 415 -23.52 -25.66 1.73
N GLU A 416 -22.86 -26.38 2.61
CA GLU A 416 -21.68 -25.92 3.34
C GLU A 416 -20.65 -25.56 2.29
N SER A 417 -20.50 -24.25 2.06
CA SER A 417 -19.46 -23.67 1.22
C SER A 417 -18.12 -24.10 1.77
N ASP A 418 -17.25 -24.63 0.91
CA ASP A 418 -15.86 -25.00 1.14
C ASP A 418 -15.21 -24.06 2.14
N SER A 419 -14.87 -24.58 3.31
CA SER A 419 -14.19 -23.83 4.35
C SER A 419 -12.77 -23.54 3.89
N VAL A 420 -12.56 -22.36 3.35
CA VAL A 420 -11.21 -21.86 3.07
C VAL A 420 -10.42 -21.87 4.37
N VAL A 421 -9.37 -22.66 4.42
CA VAL A 421 -8.54 -22.78 5.61
C VAL A 421 -7.56 -21.61 5.63
N TRP A 422 -7.74 -20.72 6.59
CA TRP A 422 -6.79 -19.66 6.87
C TRP A 422 -5.59 -20.20 7.65
N LYS A 423 -4.40 -19.97 7.11
CA LYS A 423 -3.15 -20.33 7.79
C LYS A 423 -2.53 -19.09 8.41
N VAL A 424 -2.33 -19.10 9.73
CA VAL A 424 -1.56 -18.05 10.40
C VAL A 424 -0.08 -18.21 10.07
N ILE A 425 0.47 -17.25 9.34
CA ILE A 425 1.89 -17.23 8.96
C ILE A 425 2.75 -16.65 10.08
N ALA A 426 2.29 -15.55 10.67
CA ALA A 426 2.94 -14.91 11.80
C ALA A 426 1.88 -14.21 12.65
N SER A 427 2.13 -14.15 13.96
CA SER A 427 1.34 -13.35 14.90
C SER A 427 2.27 -12.74 15.93
N ARG A 428 2.03 -11.49 16.32
CA ARG A 428 2.81 -10.79 17.33
C ARG A 428 1.96 -9.78 18.07
N ASP A 429 2.23 -9.68 19.36
CA ASP A 429 1.71 -8.60 20.20
C ASP A 429 2.52 -7.32 19.93
N PHE A 430 1.83 -6.28 19.50
CA PHE A 430 2.34 -4.92 19.31
C PHE A 430 1.67 -3.93 20.28
N GLY A 431 1.00 -4.42 21.32
CA GLY A 431 0.22 -3.62 22.26
C GLY A 431 -1.02 -3.03 21.60
N SER A 432 -1.31 -1.76 21.91
CA SER A 432 -2.45 -1.01 21.35
C SER A 432 -2.26 -0.54 19.89
N ALA A 433 -1.28 -1.10 19.17
CA ALA A 433 -0.96 -0.65 17.82
C ALA A 433 -2.12 -0.86 16.84
N GLU A 434 -2.36 0.14 16.01
CA GLU A 434 -3.31 0.10 14.89
C GLU A 434 -2.59 -0.10 13.56
N LEU A 435 -3.25 -0.81 12.64
CA LEU A 435 -2.75 -1.01 11.29
C LEU A 435 -2.89 0.30 10.49
N VAL A 436 -1.85 0.67 9.74
CA VAL A 436 -1.89 1.84 8.86
C VAL A 436 -1.71 1.45 7.41
N SER A 437 -0.67 0.69 7.09
CA SER A 437 -0.39 0.26 5.72
C SER A 437 0.57 -0.92 5.70
N CYS A 438 0.57 -1.65 4.58
CA CYS A 438 1.58 -2.66 4.32
C CYS A 438 2.12 -2.57 2.90
N GLN A 439 3.36 -2.98 2.71
CA GLN A 439 4.01 -3.12 1.42
C GLN A 439 4.83 -4.40 1.39
N VAL A 440 4.97 -4.97 0.22
CA VAL A 440 5.88 -6.09 -0.03
C VAL A 440 7.06 -5.56 -0.83
N LEU A 441 8.27 -5.86 -0.36
CA LEU A 441 9.50 -5.54 -1.05
C LEU A 441 10.22 -6.83 -1.41
N GLU A 442 10.69 -6.88 -2.62
CA GLU A 442 11.66 -7.86 -3.08
C GLU A 442 13.07 -7.33 -2.78
N ILE A 443 13.81 -8.02 -1.88
CA ILE A 443 15.14 -7.59 -1.38
C ILE A 443 16.18 -8.70 -1.39
#